data_6a130fbb29f5f03e3dab00e31e88b70e
#
_entry.id   6a130fbb29f5f03e3dab00e31e88b70e
#
_cell.length_a   1.000
_cell.length_b   1.000
_cell.length_c   1.000
_cell.angle_alpha   90.00
_cell.angle_beta   90.00
_cell.angle_gamma   90.00
#
_symmetry.space_group_name_H-M   'P 1'
#
loop_
_entity.id
_entity.type
_entity.pdbx_description
1 polymer ?
#
loop_
_entity_poly.entity_id
_entity_poly.type
_entity_poly.pdbx_seq_one_letter_code
_entity_poly.pdbx_strand_id
1 'polypeptide(L)'
;RITDGKIEIWASTQTPFRAESEVAENLGFPEDQVRIRQAFVGGGFGGKSNTQQILEAARLTKISNKPVQVGWTRREEFFYDSFRPAAVVKISSGIDNEGKITKWDYGVFSAGERGARHFYDIPNHKTTVYGSGWMGSSVHPLKTGAWRAPANNTNTFARECQIDIMAAEAGIDPVEFRLKNLKDKRMIRVLEAVADKVGWTPAKSPSGRGYGVACGIDAGAYVAHIAEVDVDKKTGAVRVKRVTCAQDMGLIINPQGATIQVEGCITMGLGYALTEEIQFEGGKVNNRNFD
;
A
#
# COMPACT_ATOMS: atom_id res chain seq x y z
N ARG A 1 19.17 -18.69 -20.47
CA ARG A 1 19.94 -19.72 -21.19
C ARG A 1 20.81 -20.48 -20.22
N ILE A 2 21.13 -21.70 -20.59
CA ILE A 2 22.14 -22.52 -19.89
C ILE A 2 23.29 -22.76 -20.86
N THR A 3 24.52 -22.50 -20.41
CA THR A 3 25.76 -22.69 -21.20
C THR A 3 26.86 -23.10 -20.23
N ASP A 4 27.58 -24.18 -20.55
CA ASP A 4 28.71 -24.70 -19.76
C ASP A 4 28.39 -24.87 -18.26
N GLY A 5 27.21 -25.41 -17.96
CA GLY A 5 26.76 -25.65 -16.58
C GLY A 5 26.29 -24.38 -15.82
N LYS A 6 26.33 -23.21 -16.45
CA LYS A 6 25.88 -21.94 -15.88
C LYS A 6 24.54 -21.53 -16.46
N ILE A 7 23.69 -20.96 -15.60
CA ILE A 7 22.41 -20.42 -16.01
C ILE A 7 22.44 -18.89 -15.94
N GLU A 8 22.11 -18.22 -17.03
CA GLU A 8 21.90 -16.76 -17.10
C GLU A 8 20.45 -16.44 -17.40
N ILE A 9 19.89 -15.52 -16.62
CA ILE A 9 18.47 -15.14 -16.68
C ILE A 9 18.37 -13.62 -16.76
N TRP A 10 17.73 -13.11 -17.81
CA TRP A 10 17.40 -11.68 -17.95
C TRP A 10 16.01 -11.46 -17.38
N ALA A 11 15.92 -10.69 -16.31
CA ALA A 11 14.65 -10.46 -15.63
C ALA A 11 14.52 -9.02 -15.11
N SER A 12 13.31 -8.46 -15.21
CA SER A 12 12.92 -7.24 -14.53
C SER A 12 12.38 -7.61 -13.14
N THR A 13 13.25 -7.62 -12.13
CA THR A 13 12.93 -8.06 -10.76
C THR A 13 13.37 -7.04 -9.72
N GLN A 14 12.64 -6.96 -8.59
CA GLN A 14 13.01 -6.17 -7.41
C GLN A 14 13.93 -6.94 -6.45
N THR A 15 14.08 -8.27 -6.65
CA THR A 15 14.78 -9.18 -5.74
C THR A 15 15.75 -10.11 -6.49
N PRO A 16 16.78 -9.57 -7.19
CA PRO A 16 17.66 -10.39 -8.03
C PRO A 16 18.41 -11.47 -7.25
N PHE A 17 18.96 -11.16 -6.09
CA PHE A 17 19.70 -12.14 -5.28
C PHE A 17 18.82 -13.27 -4.75
N ARG A 18 17.59 -12.94 -4.30
CA ARG A 18 16.62 -13.95 -3.91
C ARG A 18 16.26 -14.86 -5.09
N ALA A 19 16.11 -14.28 -6.27
CA ALA A 19 15.85 -15.06 -7.47
C ALA A 19 17.01 -15.99 -7.83
N GLU A 20 18.27 -15.58 -7.64
CA GLU A 20 19.45 -16.43 -7.82
C GLU A 20 19.38 -17.65 -6.88
N SER A 21 19.20 -17.43 -5.58
CA SER A 21 19.09 -18.50 -4.57
C SER A 21 17.93 -19.45 -4.84
N GLU A 22 16.73 -18.92 -5.16
CA GLU A 22 15.55 -19.74 -5.45
C GLU A 22 15.73 -20.59 -6.73
N VAL A 23 16.38 -20.06 -7.77
CA VAL A 23 16.71 -20.83 -8.99
C VAL A 23 17.73 -21.92 -8.69
N ALA A 24 18.77 -21.62 -7.94
CA ALA A 24 19.79 -22.55 -7.52
C ALA A 24 19.14 -23.75 -6.77
N GLU A 25 18.38 -23.46 -5.74
CA GLU A 25 17.70 -24.46 -4.91
C GLU A 25 16.72 -25.33 -5.71
N ASN A 26 15.82 -24.69 -6.49
CA ASN A 26 14.75 -25.41 -7.20
C ASN A 26 15.25 -26.23 -8.39
N LEU A 27 16.38 -25.88 -8.98
CA LEU A 27 16.89 -26.54 -10.19
C LEU A 27 18.17 -27.35 -9.94
N GLY A 28 18.68 -27.31 -8.71
CA GLY A 28 19.88 -28.06 -8.33
C GLY A 28 21.17 -27.53 -8.98
N PHE A 29 21.27 -26.21 -9.15
CA PHE A 29 22.52 -25.55 -9.55
C PHE A 29 23.29 -25.09 -8.31
N PRO A 30 24.62 -25.08 -8.33
CA PRO A 30 25.40 -24.28 -7.40
C PRO A 30 25.02 -22.79 -7.51
N GLU A 31 24.94 -22.07 -6.40
CA GLU A 31 24.48 -20.68 -6.40
C GLU A 31 25.39 -19.76 -7.25
N ASP A 32 26.70 -20.02 -7.24
CA ASP A 32 27.68 -19.30 -8.04
C ASP A 32 27.58 -19.59 -9.56
N GLN A 33 26.78 -20.56 -9.96
CA GLN A 33 26.48 -20.87 -11.37
C GLN A 33 25.18 -20.24 -11.85
N VAL A 34 24.44 -19.56 -10.97
CA VAL A 34 23.21 -18.84 -11.32
C VAL A 34 23.48 -17.35 -11.40
N ARG A 35 23.07 -16.72 -12.49
CA ARG A 35 23.23 -15.27 -12.68
C ARG A 35 21.96 -14.62 -13.17
N ILE A 36 21.44 -13.67 -12.38
CA ILE A 36 20.36 -12.77 -12.81
C ILE A 36 20.98 -11.52 -13.45
N ARG A 37 20.65 -11.30 -14.71
CA ARG A 37 20.93 -10.07 -15.44
C ARG A 37 19.74 -9.14 -15.29
N GLN A 38 19.80 -8.28 -14.30
CA GLN A 38 18.71 -7.36 -14.01
C GLN A 38 18.65 -6.24 -15.06
N ALA A 39 17.49 -6.09 -15.71
CA ALA A 39 17.17 -4.93 -16.53
C ALA A 39 16.66 -3.78 -15.65
N PHE A 40 16.54 -2.58 -16.21
CA PHE A 40 15.84 -1.49 -15.53
C PHE A 40 14.40 -1.91 -15.21
N VAL A 41 14.03 -1.86 -13.94
CA VAL A 41 12.73 -2.36 -13.47
C VAL A 41 11.58 -1.51 -13.99
N GLY A 42 11.76 -0.18 -14.11
CA GLY A 42 10.76 0.77 -14.61
C GLY A 42 9.58 1.02 -13.66
N GLY A 43 9.42 0.18 -12.67
CA GLY A 43 8.39 0.13 -11.67
C GLY A 43 8.01 -1.32 -11.38
N GLY A 44 7.79 -1.66 -10.12
CA GLY A 44 7.46 -3.02 -9.69
C GLY A 44 6.34 -3.04 -8.64
N PHE A 45 6.27 -2.00 -7.79
CA PHE A 45 5.23 -1.77 -6.78
C PHE A 45 4.96 -2.96 -5.85
N GLY A 46 5.93 -3.88 -5.74
CA GLY A 46 5.84 -5.15 -5.02
C GLY A 46 5.63 -6.37 -5.92
N GLY A 47 4.91 -6.25 -7.04
CA GLY A 47 4.63 -7.37 -7.94
C GLY A 47 5.87 -8.03 -8.54
N LYS A 48 6.91 -7.24 -8.85
CA LYS A 48 8.18 -7.77 -9.36
C LYS A 48 9.12 -8.32 -8.26
N SER A 49 8.64 -8.49 -7.03
CA SER A 49 9.31 -9.25 -5.99
C SER A 49 9.04 -10.76 -6.09
N ASN A 50 8.09 -11.16 -6.93
CA ASN A 50 7.78 -12.55 -7.23
C ASN A 50 8.80 -13.13 -8.20
N THR A 51 9.19 -14.38 -7.99
CA THR A 51 10.23 -15.07 -8.79
C THR A 51 9.65 -16.15 -9.70
N GLN A 52 8.34 -16.34 -9.69
CA GLN A 52 7.67 -17.47 -10.34
C GLN A 52 7.94 -17.56 -11.85
N GLN A 53 7.86 -16.43 -12.58
CA GLN A 53 8.18 -16.39 -14.04
C GLN A 53 9.66 -16.70 -14.31
N ILE A 54 10.54 -16.29 -13.41
CA ILE A 54 11.98 -16.57 -13.49
C ILE A 54 12.23 -18.08 -13.37
N LEU A 55 11.61 -18.72 -12.37
CA LEU A 55 11.68 -20.17 -12.16
C LEU A 55 11.09 -20.96 -13.34
N GLU A 56 9.98 -20.50 -13.88
CA GLU A 56 9.33 -21.12 -15.03
C GLU A 56 10.24 -21.07 -16.27
N ALA A 57 10.78 -19.91 -16.60
CA ALA A 57 11.72 -19.76 -17.71
C ALA A 57 12.98 -20.64 -17.53
N ALA A 58 13.51 -20.70 -16.32
CA ALA A 58 14.68 -21.51 -16.00
C ALA A 58 14.39 -23.02 -16.13
N ARG A 59 13.23 -23.50 -15.63
CA ARG A 59 12.80 -24.90 -15.78
C ARG A 59 12.61 -25.30 -17.23
N LEU A 60 11.91 -24.47 -18.00
CA LEU A 60 11.66 -24.73 -19.42
C LEU A 60 12.97 -24.73 -20.23
N THR A 61 13.90 -23.82 -19.91
CA THR A 61 15.24 -23.83 -20.52
C THR A 61 16.00 -25.12 -20.22
N LYS A 62 15.95 -25.61 -18.96
CA LYS A 62 16.61 -26.87 -18.56
C LYS A 62 16.00 -28.08 -19.28
N ILE A 63 14.68 -28.15 -19.41
CA ILE A 63 13.98 -29.26 -20.06
C ILE A 63 14.20 -29.26 -21.57
N SER A 64 14.11 -28.11 -22.22
CA SER A 64 14.19 -27.98 -23.67
C SER A 64 15.63 -27.94 -24.19
N ASN A 65 16.61 -27.72 -23.32
CA ASN A 65 18.00 -27.43 -23.65
C ASN A 65 18.17 -26.29 -24.69
N LYS A 66 17.26 -25.32 -24.65
CA LYS A 66 17.22 -24.12 -25.52
C LYS A 66 16.93 -22.89 -24.69
N PRO A 67 17.40 -21.70 -25.12
CA PRO A 67 16.95 -20.46 -24.49
C PRO A 67 15.42 -20.31 -24.57
N VAL A 68 14.78 -19.98 -23.44
CA VAL A 68 13.32 -19.80 -23.34
C VAL A 68 13.02 -18.43 -22.79
N GLN A 69 12.04 -17.76 -23.36
CA GLN A 69 11.44 -16.53 -22.83
C GLN A 69 10.02 -16.83 -22.34
N VAL A 70 9.72 -16.38 -21.12
CA VAL A 70 8.38 -16.45 -20.52
C VAL A 70 7.84 -15.04 -20.35
N GLY A 71 6.64 -14.79 -20.82
CA GLY A 71 5.89 -13.56 -20.62
C GLY A 71 4.45 -13.91 -20.29
N TRP A 72 3.99 -13.58 -19.09
CA TRP A 72 2.62 -13.79 -18.72
C TRP A 72 1.73 -12.73 -19.34
N THR A 73 0.57 -13.14 -19.82
CA THR A 73 -0.53 -12.24 -20.18
C THR A 73 -1.13 -11.65 -18.90
N ARG A 74 -1.87 -10.54 -19.01
CA ARG A 74 -2.58 -9.95 -17.86
C ARG A 74 -3.50 -10.96 -17.17
N ARG A 75 -4.15 -11.83 -17.94
CA ARG A 75 -5.01 -12.89 -17.40
C ARG A 75 -4.23 -13.90 -16.56
N GLU A 76 -3.03 -14.28 -17.01
CA GLU A 76 -2.15 -15.20 -16.27
C GLU A 76 -1.61 -14.53 -15.00
N GLU A 77 -1.30 -13.24 -15.03
CA GLU A 77 -0.93 -12.49 -13.82
C GLU A 77 -2.05 -12.56 -12.76
N PHE A 78 -3.31 -12.29 -13.13
CA PHE A 78 -4.43 -12.39 -12.19
C PHE A 78 -4.68 -13.80 -11.65
N PHE A 79 -4.19 -14.82 -12.32
CA PHE A 79 -4.32 -16.21 -11.87
C PHE A 79 -3.12 -16.68 -11.03
N TYR A 80 -1.89 -16.35 -11.43
CA TYR A 80 -0.68 -16.91 -10.83
C TYR A 80 0.03 -15.98 -9.85
N ASP A 81 -0.19 -14.69 -9.91
CA ASP A 81 0.50 -13.71 -9.06
C ASP A 81 -0.07 -13.72 -7.63
N SER A 82 0.38 -12.78 -6.83
CA SER A 82 -0.01 -12.63 -5.43
C SER A 82 -0.89 -11.41 -5.24
N PHE A 83 -1.75 -11.49 -4.23
CA PHE A 83 -2.70 -10.45 -3.89
C PHE A 83 -2.28 -9.69 -2.62
N ARG A 84 -2.72 -8.44 -2.48
CA ARG A 84 -2.68 -7.76 -1.20
C ARG A 84 -3.45 -8.61 -0.18
N PRO A 85 -2.91 -8.86 1.03
CA PRO A 85 -3.65 -9.57 2.05
C PRO A 85 -4.99 -8.90 2.37
N ALA A 86 -6.07 -9.65 2.38
CA ALA A 86 -7.31 -9.21 2.99
C ALA A 86 -7.12 -9.10 4.51
N ALA A 87 -7.76 -8.12 5.13
CA ALA A 87 -7.55 -7.85 6.53
C ALA A 87 -8.85 -7.45 7.25
N VAL A 88 -8.88 -7.72 8.54
CA VAL A 88 -9.89 -7.18 9.45
C VAL A 88 -9.18 -6.32 10.47
N VAL A 89 -9.68 -5.11 10.68
CA VAL A 89 -9.20 -4.22 11.73
C VAL A 89 -10.33 -3.94 12.71
N LYS A 90 -10.06 -4.12 13.99
CA LYS A 90 -10.98 -3.81 15.09
C LYS A 90 -10.39 -2.70 15.92
N ILE A 91 -11.12 -1.61 16.11
CA ILE A 91 -10.69 -0.47 16.89
C ILE A 91 -11.73 -0.15 17.97
N SER A 92 -11.26 0.02 19.21
CA SER A 92 -12.04 0.59 20.30
C SER A 92 -11.31 1.82 20.81
N SER A 93 -11.93 2.97 20.68
CA SER A 93 -11.33 4.26 21.05
C SER A 93 -12.27 5.08 21.93
N GLY A 94 -11.73 6.08 22.60
CA GLY A 94 -12.50 7.02 23.42
C GLY A 94 -11.91 8.42 23.38
N ILE A 95 -12.78 9.39 23.50
CA ILE A 95 -12.45 10.82 23.62
C ILE A 95 -13.04 11.39 24.91
N ASP A 96 -12.44 12.46 25.42
CA ASP A 96 -13.03 13.25 26.48
C ASP A 96 -13.96 14.36 25.93
N ASN A 97 -14.55 15.12 26.83
CA ASN A 97 -15.45 16.22 26.46
C ASN A 97 -14.77 17.38 25.73
N GLU A 98 -13.44 17.41 25.75
CA GLU A 98 -12.66 18.41 25.04
C GLU A 98 -12.18 17.90 23.67
N GLY A 99 -12.49 16.65 23.29
CA GLY A 99 -12.07 16.03 22.05
C GLY A 99 -10.62 15.54 22.07
N LYS A 100 -10.04 15.30 23.26
CA LYS A 100 -8.76 14.60 23.37
C LYS A 100 -8.98 13.10 23.33
N ILE A 101 -8.13 12.38 22.59
CA ILE A 101 -8.20 10.92 22.54
C ILE A 101 -7.59 10.36 23.84
N THR A 102 -8.42 9.62 24.58
CA THR A 102 -8.03 9.08 25.90
C THR A 102 -7.71 7.60 25.86
N LYS A 103 -8.24 6.87 24.88
CA LYS A 103 -8.08 5.43 24.72
C LYS A 103 -7.98 5.03 23.26
N TRP A 104 -7.11 4.04 22.97
CA TRP A 104 -6.96 3.43 21.66
C TRP A 104 -6.59 1.96 21.79
N ASP A 105 -7.51 1.05 21.50
CA ASP A 105 -7.25 -0.39 21.41
C ASP A 105 -7.42 -0.81 19.95
N TYR A 106 -6.33 -1.26 19.34
CA TYR A 106 -6.22 -1.54 17.91
C TYR A 106 -5.81 -2.98 17.68
N GLY A 107 -6.64 -3.75 17.03
CA GLY A 107 -6.36 -5.11 16.62
C GLY A 107 -6.41 -5.25 15.11
N VAL A 108 -5.31 -5.67 14.47
CA VAL A 108 -5.25 -5.95 13.04
C VAL A 108 -4.98 -7.42 12.78
N PHE A 109 -5.79 -8.01 11.89
CA PHE A 109 -5.72 -9.40 11.50
C PHE A 109 -5.27 -9.50 10.05
N SER A 110 -4.20 -10.23 9.82
CA SER A 110 -3.68 -10.65 8.51
C SER A 110 -3.10 -9.56 7.59
N ALA A 111 -3.04 -8.28 8.01
CA ALA A 111 -2.37 -7.25 7.21
C ALA A 111 -0.88 -7.10 7.52
N GLY A 112 -0.45 -7.37 8.76
CA GLY A 112 0.90 -7.10 9.25
C GLY A 112 1.00 -5.79 10.06
N GLU A 113 2.16 -5.54 10.67
CA GLU A 113 2.35 -4.49 11.68
C GLU A 113 2.65 -3.09 11.12
N ARG A 114 3.18 -2.98 9.89
CA ARG A 114 3.62 -1.69 9.33
C ARG A 114 2.45 -0.71 9.25
N GLY A 115 2.60 0.43 9.93
CA GLY A 115 1.54 1.43 10.07
C GLY A 115 0.43 1.14 11.09
N ALA A 116 0.48 -0.01 11.80
CA ALA A 116 -0.51 -0.34 12.82
C ALA A 116 -0.39 0.54 14.08
N ARG A 117 0.82 0.95 14.42
CA ARG A 117 1.04 1.88 15.55
C ARG A 117 0.60 3.28 15.14
N HIS A 118 -0.15 3.92 16.03
CA HIS A 118 -0.53 5.32 15.83
C HIS A 118 0.63 6.28 16.16
N PHE A 119 0.51 7.52 15.71
CA PHE A 119 1.43 8.62 15.98
C PHE A 119 0.72 9.80 16.68
N TYR A 120 -0.52 9.62 17.09
CA TYR A 120 -1.27 10.58 17.88
C TYR A 120 -0.87 10.51 19.35
N ASP A 121 -1.09 11.61 20.08
CA ASP A 121 -0.84 11.70 21.52
C ASP A 121 -1.98 11.04 22.30
N ILE A 122 -1.86 9.75 22.52
CA ILE A 122 -2.87 8.93 23.19
C ILE A 122 -2.25 8.28 24.44
N PRO A 123 -2.71 8.63 25.65
CA PRO A 123 -2.11 8.14 26.89
C PRO A 123 -2.34 6.63 27.11
N ASN A 124 -3.52 6.11 26.79
CA ASN A 124 -3.86 4.72 27.00
C ASN A 124 -4.03 4.03 25.65
N HIS A 125 -3.04 3.31 25.20
CA HIS A 125 -3.09 2.64 23.91
C HIS A 125 -2.56 1.22 23.96
N LYS A 126 -3.16 0.37 23.10
CA LYS A 126 -2.70 -0.99 22.83
C LYS A 126 -2.82 -1.26 21.35
N THR A 127 -1.80 -1.87 20.76
CA THR A 127 -1.82 -2.34 19.38
C THR A 127 -1.47 -3.82 19.37
N THR A 128 -2.35 -4.65 18.82
CA THR A 128 -2.15 -6.10 18.68
C THR A 128 -2.21 -6.47 17.21
N VAL A 129 -1.21 -7.20 16.75
CA VAL A 129 -1.09 -7.66 15.36
C VAL A 129 -1.21 -9.18 15.34
N TYR A 130 -2.15 -9.68 14.56
CA TYR A 130 -2.41 -11.10 14.37
C TYR A 130 -2.08 -11.51 12.94
N GLY A 131 -1.11 -12.39 12.77
CA GLY A 131 -0.64 -12.86 11.47
C GLY A 131 0.34 -11.90 10.77
N SER A 132 1.11 -12.44 9.83
CA SER A 132 2.25 -11.78 9.21
C SER A 132 1.95 -10.97 7.93
N GLY A 133 0.71 -10.95 7.49
CA GLY A 133 0.34 -10.19 6.29
C GLY A 133 0.94 -10.74 4.99
N TRP A 134 1.80 -9.96 4.32
CA TRP A 134 2.29 -10.22 2.97
C TRP A 134 3.45 -11.22 2.86
N MET A 135 4.05 -11.63 3.97
CA MET A 135 5.20 -12.55 4.01
C MET A 135 4.79 -14.01 4.25
N GLY A 136 3.79 -14.51 3.53
CA GLY A 136 3.48 -15.95 3.55
C GLY A 136 2.53 -16.39 4.68
N SER A 137 1.52 -15.60 4.97
CA SER A 137 0.46 -16.02 5.87
C SER A 137 -0.39 -17.14 5.25
N SER A 138 -0.44 -18.28 5.92
CA SER A 138 -1.25 -19.43 5.50
C SER A 138 -2.76 -19.26 5.73
N VAL A 139 -3.20 -18.11 6.25
CA VAL A 139 -4.61 -17.85 6.59
C VAL A 139 -5.45 -17.37 5.40
N HIS A 140 -4.81 -16.97 4.31
CA HIS A 140 -5.52 -16.53 3.11
C HIS A 140 -5.75 -17.69 2.14
N PRO A 141 -6.94 -17.78 1.52
CA PRO A 141 -7.23 -18.79 0.51
C PRO A 141 -6.47 -18.54 -0.82
N LEU A 142 -6.03 -17.30 -1.04
CA LEU A 142 -5.24 -16.89 -2.19
C LEU A 142 -3.80 -16.58 -1.76
N LYS A 143 -2.84 -16.73 -2.69
CA LYS A 143 -1.45 -16.36 -2.47
C LYS A 143 -1.33 -14.86 -2.22
N THR A 144 -0.75 -14.48 -1.11
CA THR A 144 -0.51 -13.07 -0.76
C THR A 144 0.91 -12.65 -1.05
N GLY A 145 1.10 -11.35 -1.33
CA GLY A 145 2.41 -10.78 -1.62
C GLY A 145 2.47 -9.29 -1.40
N ALA A 146 3.63 -8.74 -1.69
CA ALA A 146 3.85 -7.31 -1.57
C ALA A 146 3.08 -6.54 -2.65
N TRP A 147 2.33 -5.53 -2.22
CA TRP A 147 1.74 -4.52 -3.09
C TRP A 147 1.97 -3.15 -2.46
N ARG A 148 2.20 -2.11 -3.24
CA ARG A 148 2.59 -0.75 -2.80
C ARG A 148 2.02 -0.38 -1.43
N ALA A 149 2.89 0.02 -0.48
CA ALA A 149 2.60 0.23 0.94
C ALA A 149 2.06 -1.03 1.68
N PRO A 150 2.81 -2.17 1.70
CA PRO A 150 2.39 -3.39 2.39
C PRO A 150 2.01 -3.09 3.85
N ALA A 151 0.89 -3.61 4.30
CA ALA A 151 0.27 -3.36 5.61
C ALA A 151 -0.09 -1.88 5.87
N ASN A 152 0.80 -0.93 5.58
CA ASN A 152 0.61 0.49 5.88
C ASN A 152 -0.64 1.06 5.19
N ASN A 153 -0.95 0.64 3.97
CA ASN A 153 -2.18 1.03 3.28
C ASN A 153 -3.43 0.71 4.11
N THR A 154 -3.58 -0.55 4.56
CA THR A 154 -4.69 -1.02 5.38
C THR A 154 -4.76 -0.31 6.73
N ASN A 155 -3.61 -0.26 7.42
CA ASN A 155 -3.56 0.31 8.77
C ASN A 155 -3.78 1.82 8.79
N THR A 156 -3.28 2.54 7.77
CA THR A 156 -3.53 3.98 7.64
C THR A 156 -5.00 4.26 7.37
N PHE A 157 -5.64 3.51 6.45
CA PHE A 157 -7.07 3.64 6.17
C PHE A 157 -7.89 3.45 7.44
N ALA A 158 -7.70 2.35 8.15
CA ALA A 158 -8.44 2.05 9.35
C ALA A 158 -8.25 3.11 10.45
N ARG A 159 -7.00 3.54 10.68
CA ARG A 159 -6.68 4.58 11.67
C ARG A 159 -7.34 5.91 11.33
N GLU A 160 -7.13 6.40 10.11
CA GLU A 160 -7.60 7.74 9.73
C GLU A 160 -9.13 7.83 9.64
N CYS A 161 -9.81 6.74 9.23
CA CYS A 161 -11.27 6.68 9.31
C CYS A 161 -11.78 6.71 10.75
N GLN A 162 -11.11 6.03 11.68
CA GLN A 162 -11.48 6.08 13.10
C GLN A 162 -11.25 7.48 13.70
N ILE A 163 -10.18 8.17 13.28
CA ILE A 163 -9.94 9.56 13.68
C ILE A 163 -11.07 10.48 13.19
N ASP A 164 -11.54 10.29 11.96
CA ASP A 164 -12.67 11.07 11.42
C ASP A 164 -13.98 10.80 12.16
N ILE A 165 -14.23 9.54 12.53
CA ILE A 165 -15.39 9.17 13.36
C ILE A 165 -15.34 9.91 14.71
N MET A 166 -14.19 9.89 15.37
CA MET A 166 -14.03 10.58 16.66
C MET A 166 -14.15 12.10 16.54
N ALA A 167 -13.62 12.68 15.45
CA ALA A 167 -13.76 14.11 15.17
C ALA A 167 -15.24 14.50 15.00
N ALA A 168 -16.01 13.68 14.27
CA ALA A 168 -17.45 13.88 14.09
C ALA A 168 -18.24 13.75 15.41
N GLU A 169 -17.93 12.74 16.22
CA GLU A 169 -18.53 12.54 17.56
C GLU A 169 -18.23 13.71 18.51
N ALA A 170 -17.01 14.27 18.44
CA ALA A 170 -16.63 15.45 19.21
C ALA A 170 -17.23 16.75 18.66
N GLY A 171 -17.82 16.75 17.45
CA GLY A 171 -18.27 17.95 16.75
C GLY A 171 -17.13 18.90 16.37
N ILE A 172 -15.91 18.38 16.23
CA ILE A 172 -14.70 19.15 15.91
C ILE A 172 -14.33 18.91 14.43
N ASP A 173 -13.84 19.96 13.76
CA ASP A 173 -13.32 19.88 12.41
C ASP A 173 -12.20 18.82 12.33
N PRO A 174 -12.16 17.98 11.28
CA PRO A 174 -11.21 16.86 11.20
C PRO A 174 -9.74 17.29 11.14
N VAL A 175 -9.40 18.47 10.63
CA VAL A 175 -8.05 19.03 10.68
C VAL A 175 -7.73 19.51 12.09
N GLU A 176 -8.63 20.28 12.70
CA GLU A 176 -8.47 20.77 14.07
C GLU A 176 -8.37 19.61 15.08
N PHE A 177 -9.19 18.57 14.91
CA PHE A 177 -9.14 17.38 15.76
C PHE A 177 -7.78 16.68 15.68
N ARG A 178 -7.22 16.56 14.48
CA ARG A 178 -5.87 15.98 14.30
C ARG A 178 -4.80 16.86 14.95
N LEU A 179 -4.81 18.16 14.69
CA LEU A 179 -3.85 19.11 15.29
C LEU A 179 -3.92 19.08 16.82
N LYS A 180 -5.12 19.00 17.38
CA LYS A 180 -5.33 18.89 18.82
C LYS A 180 -4.71 17.62 19.42
N ASN A 181 -4.69 16.53 18.70
CA ASN A 181 -4.22 15.21 19.15
C ASN A 181 -2.84 14.83 18.62
N LEU A 182 -2.10 15.74 18.00
CA LEU A 182 -0.74 15.53 17.55
C LEU A 182 0.28 16.22 18.46
N LYS A 183 1.48 15.62 18.59
CA LYS A 183 2.65 16.23 19.25
C LYS A 183 3.86 16.36 18.31
N ASP A 184 3.94 15.46 17.32
CA ASP A 184 5.06 15.46 16.38
C ASP A 184 5.02 16.69 15.48
N LYS A 185 6.04 17.54 15.59
CA LYS A 185 6.13 18.81 14.87
C LYS A 185 6.23 18.65 13.35
N ARG A 186 6.77 17.52 12.86
CA ARG A 186 6.85 17.24 11.42
C ARG A 186 5.47 16.90 10.88
N MET A 187 4.71 16.07 11.60
CA MET A 187 3.33 15.76 11.21
C MET A 187 2.43 16.99 11.26
N ILE A 188 2.53 17.81 12.30
CA ILE A 188 1.79 19.07 12.40
C ILE A 188 2.10 19.96 11.20
N ARG A 189 3.37 20.19 10.86
CA ARG A 189 3.76 21.02 9.70
C ARG A 189 3.20 20.53 8.37
N VAL A 190 3.22 19.22 8.10
CA VAL A 190 2.69 18.71 6.82
C VAL A 190 1.16 18.83 6.78
N LEU A 191 0.48 18.65 7.91
CA LEU A 191 -0.97 18.83 8.01
C LEU A 191 -1.38 20.30 7.83
N GLU A 192 -0.70 21.22 8.50
CA GLU A 192 -0.92 22.67 8.33
C GLU A 192 -0.64 23.10 6.89
N ALA A 193 0.48 22.66 6.31
CA ALA A 193 0.87 23.03 4.93
C ALA A 193 -0.15 22.58 3.88
N VAL A 194 -0.72 21.37 4.02
CA VAL A 194 -1.75 20.90 3.08
C VAL A 194 -3.07 21.61 3.30
N ALA A 195 -3.44 21.93 4.54
CA ALA A 195 -4.64 22.68 4.88
C ALA A 195 -4.57 24.13 4.33
N ASP A 196 -3.47 24.81 4.53
CA ASP A 196 -3.21 26.14 3.97
C ASP A 196 -3.25 26.13 2.44
N LYS A 197 -2.62 25.16 1.81
CA LYS A 197 -2.58 25.02 0.33
C LYS A 197 -3.97 24.84 -0.29
N VAL A 198 -4.87 24.15 0.40
CA VAL A 198 -6.25 23.93 -0.03
C VAL A 198 -7.13 25.15 0.29
N GLY A 199 -6.72 25.99 1.23
CA GLY A 199 -7.56 27.03 1.85
C GLY A 199 -8.63 26.40 2.72
N TRP A 200 -8.23 25.42 3.56
CA TRP A 200 -9.16 24.71 4.43
C TRP A 200 -9.89 25.66 5.38
N THR A 201 -11.19 25.56 5.38
CA THR A 201 -12.04 26.28 6.34
C THR A 201 -12.98 25.29 7.01
N PRO A 202 -13.25 25.42 8.32
CA PRO A 202 -14.14 24.54 9.08
C PRO A 202 -15.62 24.61 8.64
N ALA A 203 -15.91 25.07 7.44
CA ALA A 203 -17.27 25.23 6.93
C ALA A 203 -17.78 23.91 6.32
N LYS A 204 -19.09 23.64 6.49
CA LYS A 204 -19.73 22.52 5.79
C LYS A 204 -19.63 22.74 4.28
N SER A 205 -19.17 21.73 3.58
CA SER A 205 -19.13 21.73 2.12
C SER A 205 -20.52 21.96 1.53
N PRO A 206 -20.59 22.60 0.34
CA PRO A 206 -21.84 22.67 -0.40
C PRO A 206 -22.44 21.28 -0.62
N SER A 207 -23.75 21.20 -0.80
CA SER A 207 -24.44 19.95 -1.09
C SER A 207 -23.84 19.26 -2.32
N GLY A 208 -23.39 18.00 -2.18
CA GLY A 208 -22.72 17.24 -3.24
C GLY A 208 -21.21 17.43 -3.32
N ARG A 209 -20.58 18.23 -2.45
CA ARG A 209 -19.13 18.32 -2.30
C ARG A 209 -18.70 17.82 -0.94
N GLY A 210 -17.56 17.16 -0.89
CA GLY A 210 -16.93 16.69 0.34
C GLY A 210 -15.42 16.88 0.32
N TYR A 211 -14.85 16.94 1.52
CA TYR A 211 -13.40 16.94 1.73
C TYR A 211 -13.06 15.82 2.71
N GLY A 212 -11.99 15.11 2.44
CA GLY A 212 -11.39 14.13 3.34
C GLY A 212 -9.93 14.48 3.61
N VAL A 213 -9.48 14.28 4.85
CA VAL A 213 -8.09 14.49 5.27
C VAL A 213 -7.53 13.21 5.87
N ALA A 214 -6.28 12.90 5.55
CA ALA A 214 -5.57 11.76 6.14
C ALA A 214 -4.10 12.07 6.33
N CYS A 215 -3.52 11.48 7.39
CA CYS A 215 -2.11 11.58 7.74
C CYS A 215 -1.44 10.22 7.73
N GLY A 216 -0.16 10.17 7.39
CA GLY A 216 0.61 8.93 7.38
C GLY A 216 2.09 9.13 7.65
N ILE A 217 2.72 8.09 8.19
CA ILE A 217 4.17 8.00 8.35
C ILE A 217 4.62 6.66 7.81
N ASP A 218 5.66 6.68 6.98
CA ASP A 218 6.35 5.47 6.55
C ASP A 218 7.82 5.74 6.27
N ALA A 219 8.69 4.83 6.70
CA ALA A 219 10.14 4.92 6.52
C ALA A 219 10.73 6.30 6.89
N GLY A 220 10.19 6.97 7.91
CA GLY A 220 10.63 8.28 8.37
C GLY A 220 10.15 9.47 7.55
N ALA A 221 9.33 9.25 6.51
CA ALA A 221 8.64 10.30 5.76
C ALA A 221 7.24 10.54 6.35
N TYR A 222 6.86 11.82 6.44
CA TYR A 222 5.58 12.30 6.96
C TYR A 222 4.75 12.84 5.82
N VAL A 223 3.48 12.51 5.79
CA VAL A 223 2.60 12.94 4.70
C VAL A 223 1.21 13.28 5.22
N ALA A 224 0.60 14.29 4.62
CA ALA A 224 -0.81 14.59 4.77
C ALA A 224 -1.44 14.84 3.41
N HIS A 225 -2.65 14.32 3.21
CA HIS A 225 -3.45 14.51 2.01
C HIS A 225 -4.78 15.13 2.33
N ILE A 226 -5.27 15.99 1.44
CA ILE A 226 -6.65 16.45 1.40
C ILE A 226 -7.22 16.13 0.03
N ALA A 227 -8.30 15.36 0.00
CA ALA A 227 -9.06 15.03 -1.19
C ALA A 227 -10.36 15.85 -1.26
N GLU A 228 -10.64 16.44 -2.41
CA GLU A 228 -11.89 17.10 -2.74
C GLU A 228 -12.69 16.23 -3.69
N VAL A 229 -13.94 15.95 -3.34
CA VAL A 229 -14.83 15.07 -4.11
C VAL A 229 -16.18 15.71 -4.39
N ASP A 230 -16.77 15.39 -5.52
CA ASP A 230 -18.18 15.59 -5.82
C ASP A 230 -18.92 14.26 -5.63
N VAL A 231 -20.10 14.31 -5.01
CA VAL A 231 -20.95 13.14 -4.80
C VAL A 231 -22.31 13.39 -5.45
N ASP A 232 -22.68 12.52 -6.39
CA ASP A 232 -24.04 12.49 -6.91
C ASP A 232 -24.97 11.88 -5.86
N LYS A 233 -25.82 12.71 -5.28
CA LYS A 233 -26.75 12.28 -4.22
C LYS A 233 -27.82 11.29 -4.66
N LYS A 234 -28.07 11.17 -5.97
CA LYS A 234 -29.08 10.24 -6.49
C LYS A 234 -28.49 8.85 -6.69
N THR A 235 -27.26 8.77 -7.19
CA THR A 235 -26.61 7.53 -7.54
C THR A 235 -25.59 7.07 -6.52
N GLY A 236 -25.10 7.97 -5.66
CA GLY A 236 -23.98 7.74 -4.75
C GLY A 236 -22.61 7.77 -5.45
N ALA A 237 -22.56 8.06 -6.75
CA ALA A 237 -21.31 8.12 -7.48
C ALA A 237 -20.37 9.21 -6.97
N VAL A 238 -19.13 8.84 -6.68
CA VAL A 238 -18.09 9.73 -6.19
C VAL A 238 -17.12 10.09 -7.32
N ARG A 239 -16.87 11.39 -7.50
CA ARG A 239 -15.88 11.90 -8.44
C ARG A 239 -14.83 12.71 -7.70
N VAL A 240 -13.59 12.28 -7.74
CA VAL A 240 -12.46 13.03 -7.18
C VAL A 240 -12.15 14.23 -8.09
N LYS A 241 -12.15 15.40 -7.50
CA LYS A 241 -11.86 16.67 -8.20
C LYS A 241 -10.38 17.05 -8.08
N ARG A 242 -9.84 16.87 -6.89
CA ARG A 242 -8.47 17.25 -6.60
C ARG A 242 -7.97 16.48 -5.38
N VAL A 243 -6.70 16.11 -5.40
CA VAL A 243 -5.97 15.65 -4.23
C VAL A 243 -4.77 16.58 -4.05
N THR A 244 -4.63 17.13 -2.86
CA THR A 244 -3.48 17.97 -2.47
C THR A 244 -2.68 17.22 -1.43
N CYS A 245 -1.35 17.22 -1.58
CA CYS A 245 -0.42 16.52 -0.70
C CYS A 245 0.64 17.48 -0.18
N ALA A 246 0.98 17.35 1.10
CA ALA A 246 2.21 17.86 1.68
C ALA A 246 3.00 16.70 2.26
N GLN A 247 4.31 16.64 1.97
CA GLN A 247 5.18 15.56 2.41
C GLN A 247 6.53 16.10 2.90
N ASP A 248 6.96 15.63 4.07
CA ASP A 248 8.30 15.82 4.61
C ASP A 248 9.04 14.47 4.56
N MET A 249 9.95 14.33 3.61
CA MET A 249 10.78 13.13 3.43
C MET A 249 12.26 13.38 3.78
N GLY A 250 12.58 14.50 4.44
CA GLY A 250 13.93 14.92 4.74
C GLY A 250 14.60 15.56 3.52
N LEU A 251 15.89 15.33 3.31
CA LEU A 251 16.65 15.88 2.19
C LEU A 251 16.20 15.28 0.85
N ILE A 252 15.68 16.11 -0.04
CA ILE A 252 15.21 15.70 -1.36
C ILE A 252 16.35 15.83 -2.37
N ILE A 253 16.93 14.72 -2.78
CA ILE A 253 18.01 14.69 -3.78
C ILE A 253 17.48 14.90 -5.21
N ASN A 254 16.30 14.32 -5.50
CA ASN A 254 15.64 14.44 -6.79
C ASN A 254 14.19 14.92 -6.62
N PRO A 255 13.94 16.25 -6.69
CA PRO A 255 12.59 16.80 -6.50
C PRO A 255 11.56 16.29 -7.51
N GLN A 256 11.95 16.15 -8.78
CA GLN A 256 11.06 15.63 -9.81
C GLN A 256 10.67 14.17 -9.53
N GLY A 257 11.65 13.36 -9.17
CA GLY A 257 11.41 11.96 -8.77
C GLY A 257 10.49 11.84 -7.56
N ALA A 258 10.66 12.72 -6.56
CA ALA A 258 9.79 12.77 -5.39
C ALA A 258 8.34 13.13 -5.77
N THR A 259 8.15 14.13 -6.61
CA THR A 259 6.82 14.53 -7.12
C THR A 259 6.14 13.38 -7.87
N ILE A 260 6.83 12.74 -8.79
CA ILE A 260 6.30 11.59 -9.56
C ILE A 260 5.90 10.43 -8.62
N GLN A 261 6.66 10.19 -7.55
CA GLN A 261 6.29 9.16 -6.56
C GLN A 261 5.01 9.50 -5.80
N VAL A 262 4.81 10.76 -5.43
CA VAL A 262 3.57 11.22 -4.77
C VAL A 262 2.38 11.10 -5.72
N GLU A 263 2.49 11.61 -6.94
CA GLU A 263 1.44 11.55 -7.96
C GLU A 263 1.06 10.10 -8.30
N GLY A 264 2.06 9.23 -8.50
CA GLY A 264 1.86 7.81 -8.73
C GLY A 264 1.20 7.09 -7.53
N CYS A 265 1.54 7.51 -6.30
CA CYS A 265 0.90 6.99 -5.09
C CYS A 265 -0.58 7.38 -5.01
N ILE A 266 -0.91 8.63 -5.29
CA ILE A 266 -2.29 9.13 -5.33
C ILE A 266 -3.09 8.37 -6.39
N THR A 267 -2.55 8.24 -7.61
CA THR A 267 -3.22 7.54 -8.72
C THR A 267 -3.55 6.09 -8.37
N MET A 268 -2.58 5.34 -7.83
CA MET A 268 -2.84 3.96 -7.40
C MET A 268 -3.81 3.89 -6.21
N GLY A 269 -3.73 4.85 -5.28
CA GLY A 269 -4.66 4.95 -4.15
C GLY A 269 -6.11 5.18 -4.58
N LEU A 270 -6.32 5.98 -5.63
CA LEU A 270 -7.64 6.18 -6.24
C LEU A 270 -8.17 4.90 -6.88
N GLY A 271 -7.31 4.10 -7.52
CA GLY A 271 -7.68 2.80 -8.08
C GLY A 271 -8.30 1.90 -7.01
N TYR A 272 -7.60 1.66 -5.88
CA TYR A 272 -8.15 0.81 -4.81
C TYR A 272 -9.42 1.38 -4.17
N ALA A 273 -9.54 2.70 -4.09
CA ALA A 273 -10.67 3.34 -3.41
C ALA A 273 -11.95 3.36 -4.25
N LEU A 274 -11.83 3.37 -5.58
CA LEU A 274 -12.95 3.67 -6.48
C LEU A 274 -13.34 2.52 -7.41
N THR A 275 -12.39 1.69 -7.84
CA THR A 275 -12.62 0.76 -8.96
C THR A 275 -12.08 -0.65 -8.75
N GLU A 276 -10.94 -0.82 -8.08
CA GLU A 276 -10.30 -2.12 -7.97
C GLU A 276 -10.97 -3.02 -6.92
N GLU A 277 -11.53 -4.13 -7.38
CA GLU A 277 -12.12 -5.16 -6.51
C GLU A 277 -11.79 -6.55 -7.07
N ILE A 278 -11.16 -7.40 -6.26
CA ILE A 278 -10.92 -8.80 -6.65
C ILE A 278 -12.15 -9.63 -6.36
N GLN A 279 -12.73 -10.19 -7.41
CA GLN A 279 -13.87 -11.11 -7.36
C GLN A 279 -13.41 -12.53 -7.67
N PHE A 280 -13.88 -13.49 -6.87
CA PHE A 280 -13.55 -14.90 -7.07
C PHE A 280 -14.71 -15.80 -6.69
N GLU A 281 -14.78 -16.94 -7.38
CA GLU A 281 -15.79 -17.98 -7.15
C GLU A 281 -15.13 -19.35 -7.30
N GLY A 282 -15.42 -20.26 -6.37
CA GLY A 282 -14.87 -21.62 -6.39
C GLY A 282 -13.33 -21.66 -6.39
N GLY A 283 -12.66 -20.69 -5.76
CA GLY A 283 -11.19 -20.56 -5.73
C GLY A 283 -10.57 -20.03 -7.02
N LYS A 284 -11.38 -19.53 -7.96
CA LYS A 284 -10.94 -18.96 -9.23
C LYS A 284 -11.20 -17.45 -9.25
N VAL A 285 -10.18 -16.67 -9.58
CA VAL A 285 -10.31 -15.22 -9.77
C VAL A 285 -11.07 -14.94 -11.08
N ASN A 286 -12.12 -14.12 -10.99
CA ASN A 286 -12.96 -13.76 -12.13
C ASN A 286 -12.41 -12.55 -12.92
N ASN A 287 -11.66 -11.67 -12.24
CA ASN A 287 -11.05 -10.52 -12.88
C ASN A 287 -10.01 -10.94 -13.92
N ARG A 288 -9.91 -10.14 -14.98
CA ARG A 288 -8.92 -10.31 -16.05
C ARG A 288 -8.05 -9.07 -16.26
N ASN A 289 -8.42 -7.99 -15.60
CA ASN A 289 -7.73 -6.71 -15.59
C ASN A 289 -8.06 -5.95 -14.28
N PHE A 290 -7.55 -4.74 -14.09
CA PHE A 290 -7.78 -3.88 -12.92
C PHE A 290 -9.11 -3.09 -12.95
N ASP A 291 -9.94 -3.33 -13.91
CA ASP A 291 -11.31 -2.78 -14.07
C ASP A 291 -12.37 -3.77 -13.58
#